data_e9281a64fad47427f6129b8f4941b852
#
_entry.id   e9281a64fad47427f6129b8f4941b852
#
_cell.length_a   1.000
_cell.length_b   1.000
_cell.length_c   1.000
_cell.angle_alpha   90.00
_cell.angle_beta   90.00
_cell.angle_gamma   90.00
#
_symmetry.space_group_name_H-M   'P 1'
#
loop_
_entity.id
_entity.type
_entity.pdbx_description
1 polymer ?
#
loop_
_entity_poly.entity_id
_entity_poly.type
_entity_poly.pdbx_seq_one_letter_code
_entity_poly.pdbx_strand_id
1 'polypeptide(L)'
;MRKLLLTVFCCTALSALYAQQDPQFTQFYEDRLSFNPAFAGAERLQYVSAFYRDQWDGLNRDPKTAMFQYSGKLGFIPGGIGLSFFQDILGQEENTVMKLAYGYHMAPNAQGAILSMGLAVNYMGKTLGNEWVFIDDNDPVIPMNEQSGSTVDVDLGVVYSKPGSYYLGLSTTRLAASDLSDLNISSVRHLYLQGGYEQDLGSAGLRLRTHMLVKTDLNATALDIHANVLYNDMLFGGISFRPGDAIAPVIGFEYGMNKSDKTSRSEQIFRLGYSYDATLSELANYSSGSHEVFVSYMFDFEKIPMQSRHANPRFL
;
A
#
# COMPACT_ATOMS: atom_id res chain seq x y z
N MET A 1 18.32 32.79 -8.61
CA MET A 1 18.37 31.52 -9.31
C MET A 1 19.61 30.68 -8.95
N ARG A 2 20.82 31.17 -9.07
CA ARG A 2 22.06 30.38 -8.78
C ARG A 2 22.17 29.89 -7.32
N LYS A 3 21.73 30.65 -6.34
CA LYS A 3 21.65 30.24 -4.92
C LYS A 3 20.58 29.18 -4.65
N LEU A 4 19.45 29.25 -5.34
CA LEU A 4 18.36 28.27 -5.23
C LEU A 4 18.78 26.91 -5.82
N LEU A 5 19.49 26.91 -6.94
CA LEU A 5 20.06 25.70 -7.55
C LEU A 5 21.13 25.05 -6.67
N LEU A 6 21.95 25.84 -5.97
CA LEU A 6 22.95 25.31 -5.02
C LEU A 6 22.28 24.70 -3.78
N THR A 7 21.20 25.27 -3.27
CA THR A 7 20.44 24.74 -2.14
C THR A 7 19.75 23.42 -2.51
N VAL A 8 19.17 23.33 -3.70
CA VAL A 8 18.58 22.08 -4.22
C VAL A 8 19.66 21.02 -4.45
N PHE A 9 20.83 21.38 -4.98
CA PHE A 9 21.94 20.45 -5.17
C PHE A 9 22.56 19.95 -3.85
N CYS A 10 22.66 20.82 -2.82
CA CYS A 10 23.11 20.39 -1.49
C CYS A 10 22.12 19.45 -0.79
N CYS A 11 20.80 19.60 -1.02
CA CYS A 11 19.79 18.69 -0.47
C CYS A 11 19.82 17.30 -1.13
N THR A 12 20.35 17.16 -2.35
CA THR A 12 20.46 15.85 -3.03
C THR A 12 21.74 15.09 -2.69
N ALA A 13 22.68 15.70 -2.00
CA ALA A 13 23.98 15.09 -1.63
C ALA A 13 23.98 14.39 -0.25
N LEU A 14 22.84 14.34 0.45
CA LEU A 14 22.71 13.66 1.74
C LEU A 14 22.42 12.16 1.51
N SER A 15 23.53 11.43 1.25
CA SER A 15 23.91 10.08 1.70
C SER A 15 22.80 9.05 1.91
N ALA A 16 22.90 8.01 1.10
CA ALA A 16 22.41 6.66 1.35
C ALA A 16 22.96 6.08 2.66
N LEU A 17 22.28 6.34 3.78
CA LEU A 17 22.32 5.49 4.95
C LEU A 17 21.21 4.47 4.76
N TYR A 18 21.57 3.23 4.49
CA TYR A 18 20.63 2.12 4.37
C TYR A 18 20.07 1.82 5.76
N ALA A 19 18.93 2.43 6.09
CA ALA A 19 18.08 1.97 7.17
C ALA A 19 17.24 0.78 6.68
N GLN A 20 16.88 -0.14 7.56
CA GLN A 20 15.94 -1.22 7.24
C GLN A 20 14.63 -0.60 6.76
N GLN A 21 14.35 -0.72 5.46
CA GLN A 21 13.12 -0.21 4.86
C GLN A 21 12.05 -1.30 4.92
N ASP A 22 10.82 -0.88 5.22
CA ASP A 22 9.67 -1.77 5.06
C ASP A 22 9.59 -2.26 3.61
N PRO A 23 9.17 -3.54 3.40
CA PRO A 23 8.94 -4.07 2.06
C PRO A 23 8.07 -3.14 1.22
N GLN A 24 8.40 -3.04 -0.06
CA GLN A 24 7.82 -2.07 -0.96
C GLN A 24 7.13 -2.75 -2.12
N PHE A 25 5.96 -2.24 -2.48
CA PHE A 25 5.31 -2.57 -3.74
C PHE A 25 5.53 -1.46 -4.76
N THR A 26 5.81 -1.85 -5.99
CA THR A 26 5.93 -0.93 -7.14
C THR A 26 4.58 -0.29 -7.45
N GLN A 27 3.50 -1.04 -7.23
CA GLN A 27 2.12 -0.58 -7.40
C GLN A 27 1.53 -0.07 -6.06
N PHE A 28 2.32 0.68 -5.28
CA PHE A 28 1.98 1.24 -3.96
C PHE A 28 0.67 2.06 -3.94
N TYR A 29 0.26 2.58 -5.07
CA TYR A 29 -0.98 3.38 -5.20
C TYR A 29 -2.25 2.52 -5.07
N GLU A 30 -2.14 1.20 -5.24
CA GLU A 30 -3.21 0.24 -4.94
C GLU A 30 -3.16 -0.22 -3.47
N ASP A 31 -2.00 -0.07 -2.79
CA ASP A 31 -1.78 -0.40 -1.37
C ASP A 31 -1.77 0.84 -0.47
N ARG A 32 -2.79 1.69 -0.55
CA ARG A 32 -2.81 2.93 0.25
C ARG A 32 -3.04 2.70 1.75
N LEU A 33 -3.75 1.62 2.10
CA LEU A 33 -4.11 1.28 3.48
C LEU A 33 -2.90 0.92 4.35
N SER A 34 -1.90 0.23 3.79
CA SER A 34 -0.69 -0.15 4.53
C SER A 34 0.06 1.05 5.08
N PHE A 35 0.08 2.13 4.32
CA PHE A 35 0.79 3.35 4.69
C PHE A 35 -0.06 4.34 5.50
N ASN A 36 -1.39 4.36 5.29
CA ASN A 36 -2.23 5.38 5.93
C ASN A 36 -3.62 4.82 6.30
N PRO A 37 -3.92 4.67 7.59
CA PRO A 37 -5.19 4.12 8.06
C PRO A 37 -6.42 4.98 7.69
N ALA A 38 -6.25 6.25 7.33
CA ALA A 38 -7.34 7.10 6.90
C ALA A 38 -7.96 6.70 5.55
N PHE A 39 -7.33 5.77 4.81
CA PHE A 39 -7.92 5.16 3.62
C PHE A 39 -8.89 4.01 3.94
N ALA A 40 -9.01 3.56 5.19
CA ALA A 40 -9.95 2.53 5.57
C ALA A 40 -11.40 2.96 5.27
N GLY A 41 -12.05 2.31 4.28
CA GLY A 41 -13.38 2.67 3.79
C GLY A 41 -13.49 4.02 3.08
N ALA A 42 -12.38 4.58 2.61
CA ALA A 42 -12.40 5.84 1.85
C ALA A 42 -13.04 5.69 0.47
N GLU A 43 -12.98 4.50 -0.11
CA GLU A 43 -13.63 4.18 -1.36
C GLU A 43 -15.16 4.04 -1.18
N ARG A 44 -15.89 4.30 -2.28
CA ARG A 44 -17.34 4.11 -2.28
C ARG A 44 -17.73 2.63 -2.21
N LEU A 45 -16.97 1.79 -2.90
CA LEU A 45 -17.15 0.34 -2.97
C LEU A 45 -16.34 -0.37 -1.89
N GLN A 46 -16.73 -1.60 -1.58
CA GLN A 46 -15.89 -2.52 -0.84
C GLN A 46 -14.69 -2.85 -1.71
N TYR A 47 -13.52 -2.89 -1.15
CA TYR A 47 -12.26 -3.14 -1.85
C TYR A 47 -11.55 -4.35 -1.24
N VAL A 48 -11.21 -5.32 -2.06
CA VAL A 48 -10.36 -6.46 -1.71
C VAL A 48 -9.19 -6.47 -2.66
N SER A 49 -7.99 -6.70 -2.17
CA SER A 49 -6.81 -6.84 -3.01
C SER A 49 -5.83 -7.88 -2.47
N ALA A 50 -5.06 -8.45 -3.39
CA ALA A 50 -3.94 -9.31 -3.08
C ALA A 50 -2.74 -8.91 -3.95
N PHE A 51 -1.55 -8.97 -3.35
CA PHE A 51 -0.28 -8.68 -4.00
C PHE A 51 0.67 -9.84 -3.78
N TYR A 52 1.48 -10.09 -4.79
CA TYR A 52 2.64 -10.96 -4.68
C TYR A 52 3.83 -10.32 -5.38
N ARG A 53 4.95 -10.26 -4.69
CA ARG A 53 6.21 -9.71 -5.18
C ARG A 53 7.33 -10.70 -4.97
N ASP A 54 8.08 -10.93 -6.03
CA ASP A 54 9.33 -11.67 -6.04
C ASP A 54 10.44 -10.67 -6.36
N GLN A 55 11.26 -10.36 -5.36
CA GLN A 55 12.23 -9.27 -5.46
C GLN A 55 13.63 -9.81 -5.69
N TRP A 56 14.35 -9.23 -6.69
CA TRP A 56 15.71 -9.59 -7.05
C TRP A 56 15.84 -11.06 -7.48
N ASP A 57 14.93 -11.49 -8.36
CA ASP A 57 14.93 -12.86 -8.90
C ASP A 57 16.32 -13.29 -9.35
N GLY A 58 16.68 -14.54 -9.03
CA GLY A 58 18.00 -15.13 -9.29
C GLY A 58 19.00 -15.06 -8.13
N LEU A 59 18.71 -14.32 -7.06
CA LEU A 59 19.48 -14.41 -5.81
C LEU A 59 19.07 -15.65 -5.01
N ASN A 60 20.03 -16.24 -4.32
CA ASN A 60 19.72 -17.32 -3.40
C ASN A 60 18.90 -16.78 -2.22
N ARG A 61 17.67 -17.34 -1.99
CA ARG A 61 16.74 -16.88 -0.96
C ARG A 61 16.30 -15.43 -1.14
N ASP A 62 15.96 -15.10 -2.37
CA ASP A 62 15.38 -13.83 -2.78
C ASP A 62 14.16 -13.45 -1.92
N PRO A 63 13.94 -12.15 -1.69
CA PRO A 63 12.80 -11.70 -0.90
C PRO A 63 11.46 -11.97 -1.60
N LYS A 64 10.52 -12.56 -0.86
CA LYS A 64 9.15 -12.83 -1.33
C LYS A 64 8.14 -12.21 -0.41
N THR A 65 7.30 -11.37 -0.99
CA THR A 65 6.29 -10.64 -0.24
C THR A 65 4.90 -10.99 -0.74
N ALA A 66 4.01 -11.31 0.17
CA ALA A 66 2.59 -11.50 -0.11
C ALA A 66 1.75 -10.60 0.78
N MET A 67 0.68 -10.03 0.23
CA MET A 67 -0.23 -9.20 0.98
C MET A 67 -1.68 -9.44 0.55
N PHE A 68 -2.57 -9.38 1.53
CA PHE A 68 -4.02 -9.36 1.33
C PHE A 68 -4.63 -8.19 2.08
N GLN A 69 -5.56 -7.49 1.45
CA GLN A 69 -6.26 -6.35 2.05
C GLN A 69 -7.76 -6.40 1.82
N TYR A 70 -8.49 -5.90 2.80
CA TYR A 70 -9.89 -5.52 2.68
C TYR A 70 -10.07 -4.10 3.20
N SER A 71 -10.88 -3.31 2.52
CA SER A 71 -11.28 -1.97 2.97
C SER A 71 -12.71 -1.68 2.56
N GLY A 72 -13.54 -1.21 3.49
CA GLY A 72 -14.92 -0.91 3.15
C GLY A 72 -15.73 -0.26 4.26
N LYS A 73 -16.89 0.26 3.88
CA LYS A 73 -17.89 0.83 4.82
C LYS A 73 -18.85 -0.26 5.27
N LEU A 74 -19.12 -0.34 6.56
CA LEU A 74 -20.04 -1.35 7.11
C LEU A 74 -21.50 -0.86 7.21
N GLY A 75 -21.76 0.41 6.99
CA GLY A 75 -23.10 0.99 6.97
C GLY A 75 -23.76 1.21 8.33
N PHE A 76 -23.34 0.49 9.38
CA PHE A 76 -23.86 0.62 10.76
C PHE A 76 -22.94 1.43 11.68
N ILE A 77 -21.71 1.73 11.23
CA ILE A 77 -20.79 2.65 11.90
C ILE A 77 -20.45 3.82 10.97
N PRO A 78 -20.27 5.05 11.48
CA PRO A 78 -19.77 6.16 10.69
C PRO A 78 -18.31 5.88 10.29
N GLY A 79 -17.96 6.04 9.00
CA GLY A 79 -16.62 5.73 8.47
C GLY A 79 -16.50 4.34 7.87
N GLY A 80 -15.30 3.78 7.91
CA GLY A 80 -15.00 2.46 7.35
C GLY A 80 -13.93 1.71 8.11
N ILE A 81 -13.80 0.44 7.79
CA ILE A 81 -12.77 -0.45 8.34
C ILE A 81 -11.80 -0.89 7.25
N GLY A 82 -10.60 -1.22 7.67
CA GLY A 82 -9.57 -1.83 6.84
C GLY A 82 -8.91 -2.99 7.57
N LEU A 83 -8.64 -4.05 6.84
CA LEU A 83 -7.87 -5.19 7.31
C LEU A 83 -6.72 -5.39 6.33
N SER A 84 -5.52 -5.66 6.84
CA SER A 84 -4.37 -6.04 6.02
C SER A 84 -3.64 -7.19 6.70
N PHE A 85 -3.27 -8.16 5.88
CA PHE A 85 -2.35 -9.24 6.22
C PHE A 85 -1.18 -9.15 5.26
N PHE A 86 0.01 -9.11 5.82
CA PHE A 86 1.25 -8.97 5.07
C PHE A 86 2.25 -10.01 5.59
N GLN A 87 2.91 -10.71 4.67
CA GLN A 87 3.99 -11.64 4.96
C GLN A 87 5.16 -11.33 4.03
N ASP A 88 6.34 -11.25 4.60
CA ASP A 88 7.59 -11.01 3.89
C ASP A 88 8.65 -11.99 4.36
N ILE A 89 9.29 -12.66 3.41
CA ILE A 89 10.34 -13.64 3.66
C ILE A 89 11.62 -13.11 3.01
N LEU A 90 12.65 -12.87 3.80
CA LEU A 90 13.95 -12.41 3.36
C LEU A 90 15.03 -13.33 3.93
N GLY A 91 15.55 -14.24 3.10
CA GLY A 91 16.56 -15.18 3.56
C GLY A 91 16.06 -16.11 4.65
N GLN A 92 16.51 -15.89 5.89
CA GLN A 92 16.10 -16.62 7.10
C GLN A 92 15.10 -15.82 7.95
N GLU A 93 14.76 -14.62 7.54
CA GLU A 93 13.84 -13.75 8.24
C GLU A 93 12.45 -13.87 7.65
N GLU A 94 11.45 -14.11 8.50
CA GLU A 94 10.04 -14.04 8.14
C GLU A 94 9.36 -12.97 8.99
N ASN A 95 8.72 -12.03 8.31
CA ASN A 95 7.96 -10.95 8.92
C ASN A 95 6.48 -11.13 8.61
N THR A 96 5.64 -11.09 9.62
CA THR A 96 4.18 -11.12 9.49
C THR A 96 3.60 -9.87 10.14
N VAL A 97 2.77 -9.13 9.40
CA VAL A 97 2.05 -7.96 9.92
C VAL A 97 0.56 -8.12 9.69
N MET A 98 -0.22 -7.93 10.76
CA MET A 98 -1.67 -7.86 10.69
C MET A 98 -2.12 -6.48 11.14
N LYS A 99 -2.91 -5.81 10.34
CA LYS A 99 -3.41 -4.46 10.61
C LYS A 99 -4.93 -4.45 10.66
N LEU A 100 -5.48 -3.83 11.70
CA LEU A 100 -6.88 -3.44 11.79
C LEU A 100 -6.95 -1.92 11.83
N ALA A 101 -7.60 -1.33 10.84
CA ALA A 101 -7.73 0.11 10.69
C ALA A 101 -9.19 0.56 10.76
N TYR A 102 -9.40 1.76 11.28
CA TYR A 102 -10.65 2.48 11.23
C TYR A 102 -10.41 3.86 10.63
N GLY A 103 -11.21 4.23 9.62
CA GLY A 103 -11.20 5.54 8.98
C GLY A 103 -12.51 6.28 9.23
N TYR A 104 -12.43 7.49 9.78
CA TYR A 104 -13.57 8.40 9.87
C TYR A 104 -13.52 9.41 8.73
N HIS A 105 -14.60 9.54 7.99
CA HIS A 105 -14.71 10.42 6.83
C HIS A 105 -15.70 11.53 7.12
N MET A 106 -15.25 12.78 7.09
CA MET A 106 -16.12 13.93 7.23
C MET A 106 -17.05 14.06 6.02
N ALA A 107 -18.14 14.79 6.19
CA ALA A 107 -19.00 15.13 5.06
C ALA A 107 -18.22 15.93 4.00
N PRO A 108 -18.48 15.71 2.70
CA PRO A 108 -17.85 16.47 1.64
C PRO A 108 -18.08 17.96 1.80
N ASN A 109 -17.06 18.76 1.53
CA ASN A 109 -17.20 20.20 1.46
C ASN A 109 -17.96 20.67 0.18
N ALA A 110 -18.16 21.96 -0.01
CA ALA A 110 -18.85 22.51 -1.17
C ALA A 110 -18.21 22.14 -2.53
N GLN A 111 -16.92 21.80 -2.55
CA GLN A 111 -16.18 21.34 -3.73
C GLN A 111 -16.15 19.84 -3.90
N GLY A 112 -16.80 19.09 -3.00
CA GLY A 112 -16.83 17.62 -2.99
C GLY A 112 -15.58 16.95 -2.41
N ALA A 113 -14.69 17.72 -1.77
CA ALA A 113 -13.52 17.16 -1.11
C ALA A 113 -13.84 16.72 0.33
N ILE A 114 -13.19 15.65 0.76
CA ILE A 114 -13.41 14.94 2.03
C ILE A 114 -12.12 14.98 2.85
N LEU A 115 -12.22 15.35 4.12
CA LEU A 115 -11.17 15.14 5.09
C LEU A 115 -11.43 13.85 5.84
N SER A 116 -10.45 12.95 5.86
CA SER A 116 -10.51 11.66 6.52
C SER A 116 -9.41 11.56 7.57
N MET A 117 -9.71 10.93 8.70
CA MET A 117 -8.77 10.62 9.77
C MET A 117 -8.79 9.13 10.04
N GLY A 118 -7.65 8.54 10.35
CA GLY A 118 -7.53 7.10 10.57
C GLY A 118 -6.67 6.74 11.74
N LEU A 119 -7.03 5.64 12.37
CA LEU A 119 -6.30 4.96 13.43
C LEU A 119 -6.17 3.48 13.05
N ALA A 120 -5.03 2.87 13.30
CA ALA A 120 -4.88 1.43 13.18
C ALA A 120 -4.12 0.84 14.35
N VAL A 121 -4.38 -0.45 14.60
CA VAL A 121 -3.59 -1.30 15.48
C VAL A 121 -2.91 -2.35 14.61
N ASN A 122 -1.62 -2.54 14.81
CA ASN A 122 -0.81 -3.50 14.10
C ASN A 122 -0.27 -4.54 15.07
N TYR A 123 -0.40 -5.82 14.72
CA TYR A 123 0.40 -6.89 15.27
C TYR A 123 1.55 -7.16 14.30
N MET A 124 2.76 -7.22 14.82
CA MET A 124 3.98 -7.52 14.07
C MET A 124 4.67 -8.72 14.71
N GLY A 125 4.87 -9.77 13.93
CA GLY A 125 5.65 -10.96 14.29
C GLY A 125 6.87 -11.07 13.41
N LYS A 126 8.01 -11.44 13.99
CA LYS A 126 9.25 -11.70 13.28
C LYS A 126 9.80 -13.04 13.75
N THR A 127 10.21 -13.86 12.79
CA THR A 127 10.88 -15.13 13.03
C THR A 127 12.23 -15.13 12.33
N LEU A 128 13.27 -15.56 13.03
CA LEU A 128 14.60 -15.77 12.51
C LEU A 128 14.86 -17.28 12.49
N GLY A 129 15.03 -17.85 11.31
CA GLY A 129 15.36 -19.27 11.12
C GLY A 129 16.75 -19.62 11.64
N ASN A 130 17.09 -20.88 11.58
CA ASN A 130 18.34 -21.43 12.09
C ASN A 130 19.27 -22.04 11.01
N GLU A 131 18.90 -21.96 9.75
CA GLU A 131 19.71 -22.50 8.64
C GLU A 131 20.71 -21.47 8.11
N TRP A 132 21.57 -20.99 9.00
CA TRP A 132 22.60 -20.02 8.62
C TRP A 132 23.79 -20.71 7.96
N VAL A 133 24.36 -20.04 6.95
CA VAL A 133 25.67 -20.43 6.38
C VAL A 133 26.74 -19.61 7.11
N PHE A 134 27.60 -20.25 7.87
CA PHE A 134 28.62 -19.62 8.67
C PHE A 134 30.01 -20.14 8.31
N ILE A 135 31.02 -19.30 8.55
CA ILE A 135 32.42 -19.62 8.32
C ILE A 135 33.04 -20.28 9.58
N ASP A 136 32.53 -19.90 10.77
CA ASP A 136 32.95 -20.45 12.07
C ASP A 136 31.75 -21.07 12.78
N ASP A 137 31.81 -22.40 12.97
CA ASP A 137 30.76 -23.21 13.61
C ASP A 137 30.55 -22.87 15.08
N ASN A 138 31.46 -22.10 15.69
CA ASN A 138 31.40 -21.74 17.11
C ASN A 138 31.10 -20.26 17.34
N ASP A 139 30.62 -19.52 16.34
CA ASP A 139 30.24 -18.11 16.52
C ASP A 139 29.01 -18.00 17.43
N PRO A 140 29.18 -17.43 18.67
CA PRO A 140 28.09 -17.35 19.63
C PRO A 140 26.97 -16.36 19.25
N VAL A 141 27.16 -15.55 18.21
CA VAL A 141 26.18 -14.57 17.75
C VAL A 141 25.17 -15.24 16.80
N ILE A 142 25.51 -16.37 16.19
CA ILE A 142 24.64 -17.09 15.28
C ILE A 142 23.59 -17.90 16.06
N PRO A 143 22.30 -17.64 15.85
CA PRO A 143 21.26 -18.41 16.53
C PRO A 143 21.24 -19.84 16.02
N MET A 144 21.50 -20.79 16.91
CA MET A 144 21.42 -22.22 16.61
C MET A 144 20.00 -22.78 16.60
N ASN A 145 19.04 -22.02 17.14
CA ASN A 145 17.62 -22.33 17.16
C ASN A 145 16.84 -21.20 16.55
N GLU A 146 15.67 -21.52 16.02
CA GLU A 146 14.69 -20.53 15.60
C GLU A 146 14.36 -19.58 16.76
N GLN A 147 14.36 -18.30 16.47
CA GLN A 147 14.00 -17.26 17.42
C GLN A 147 12.81 -16.48 16.86
N SER A 148 11.83 -16.19 17.70
CA SER A 148 10.67 -15.39 17.29
C SER A 148 10.34 -14.33 18.35
N GLY A 149 9.81 -13.22 17.89
CA GLY A 149 9.31 -12.15 18.72
C GLY A 149 8.13 -11.48 18.10
N SER A 150 7.30 -10.86 18.90
CA SER A 150 6.15 -10.11 18.41
C SER A 150 5.91 -8.85 19.21
N THR A 151 5.22 -7.89 18.59
CA THR A 151 4.85 -6.63 19.24
C THR A 151 3.55 -6.09 18.66
N VAL A 152 2.94 -5.16 19.38
CA VAL A 152 1.75 -4.44 18.94
C VAL A 152 2.08 -2.96 18.92
N ASP A 153 1.66 -2.29 17.85
CA ASP A 153 1.86 -0.85 17.68
C ASP A 153 0.63 -0.20 17.06
N VAL A 154 0.63 1.13 16.98
CA VAL A 154 -0.48 1.92 16.46
C VAL A 154 -0.02 2.83 15.34
N ASP A 155 -0.93 3.08 14.37
CA ASP A 155 -0.73 4.02 13.28
C ASP A 155 -1.78 5.12 13.35
N LEU A 156 -1.39 6.31 12.90
CA LEU A 156 -2.28 7.46 12.72
C LEU A 156 -2.15 8.01 11.30
N GLY A 157 -3.25 8.54 10.79
CA GLY A 157 -3.23 9.14 9.47
C GLY A 157 -4.33 10.14 9.22
N VAL A 158 -4.07 11.02 8.27
CA VAL A 158 -5.02 12.01 7.75
C VAL A 158 -4.93 12.02 6.23
N VAL A 159 -6.08 12.14 5.56
CA VAL A 159 -6.17 12.24 4.10
C VAL A 159 -7.15 13.33 3.74
N TYR A 160 -6.76 14.21 2.83
CA TYR A 160 -7.65 15.14 2.15
C TYR A 160 -7.79 14.71 0.70
N SER A 161 -9.00 14.36 0.28
CA SER A 161 -9.22 13.78 -1.05
C SER A 161 -10.49 14.30 -1.70
N LYS A 162 -10.46 14.34 -3.04
CA LYS A 162 -11.64 14.48 -3.87
C LYS A 162 -11.72 13.27 -4.79
N PRO A 163 -12.69 12.36 -4.55
CA PRO A 163 -12.81 11.13 -5.33
C PRO A 163 -12.78 11.38 -6.84
N GLY A 164 -12.00 10.56 -7.57
CA GLY A 164 -11.82 10.68 -9.02
C GLY A 164 -11.03 11.91 -9.47
N SER A 165 -10.31 12.60 -8.57
CA SER A 165 -9.52 13.79 -8.93
C SER A 165 -8.16 13.85 -8.25
N TYR A 166 -8.12 13.90 -6.90
CA TYR A 166 -6.84 13.96 -6.18
C TYR A 166 -6.96 13.46 -4.74
N TYR A 167 -5.83 13.11 -4.17
CA TYR A 167 -5.68 12.93 -2.73
C TYR A 167 -4.30 13.41 -2.26
N LEU A 168 -4.25 13.80 -0.98
CA LEU A 168 -3.03 14.11 -0.24
C LEU A 168 -3.17 13.50 1.15
N GLY A 169 -2.25 12.66 1.54
CA GLY A 169 -2.25 11.93 2.81
C GLY A 169 -0.96 12.14 3.59
N LEU A 170 -1.08 12.25 4.90
CA LEU A 170 0.02 12.25 5.86
C LEU A 170 -0.26 11.21 6.93
N SER A 171 0.73 10.40 7.27
CA SER A 171 0.56 9.36 8.28
C SER A 171 1.87 9.03 8.99
N THR A 172 1.72 8.40 10.14
CA THR A 172 2.83 7.76 10.86
C THR A 172 2.43 6.35 11.23
N THR A 173 3.34 5.42 11.00
CA THR A 173 3.21 4.03 11.45
C THR A 173 4.19 3.76 12.59
N ARG A 174 3.87 2.73 13.39
CA ARG A 174 4.69 2.35 14.57
C ARG A 174 4.90 3.54 15.50
N LEU A 175 3.81 4.21 15.87
CA LEU A 175 3.85 5.45 16.65
C LEU A 175 4.49 5.25 18.03
N ALA A 176 4.22 4.11 18.67
CA ALA A 176 4.79 3.76 19.97
C ALA A 176 6.26 3.30 19.86
N ALA A 177 6.70 2.91 18.64
CA ALA A 177 8.02 2.32 18.38
C ALA A 177 8.31 1.14 19.34
N SER A 178 7.31 0.26 19.49
CA SER A 178 7.36 -0.87 20.41
C SER A 178 8.38 -1.90 19.95
N ASP A 179 9.37 -2.20 20.80
CA ASP A 179 10.46 -3.12 20.48
C ASP A 179 10.01 -4.58 20.50
N LEU A 180 10.63 -5.40 19.65
CA LEU A 180 10.56 -6.86 19.73
C LEU A 180 11.60 -7.35 20.75
N SER A 181 11.27 -7.22 22.03
CA SER A 181 12.20 -7.45 23.15
C SER A 181 12.80 -8.85 23.14
N ASP A 182 12.03 -9.85 22.68
CA ASP A 182 12.48 -11.25 22.63
C ASP A 182 13.60 -11.48 21.59
N LEU A 183 13.69 -10.60 20.59
CA LEU A 183 14.74 -10.62 19.56
C LEU A 183 15.79 -9.52 19.74
N ASN A 184 15.63 -8.66 20.73
CA ASN A 184 16.47 -7.45 20.92
C ASN A 184 16.52 -6.56 19.66
N ILE A 185 15.37 -6.46 18.95
CA ILE A 185 15.21 -5.65 17.73
C ILE A 185 14.35 -4.44 18.09
N SER A 186 14.89 -3.25 17.81
CA SER A 186 14.16 -2.00 18.01
C SER A 186 13.30 -1.67 16.79
N SER A 187 12.04 -1.37 17.04
CA SER A 187 11.12 -0.86 16.02
C SER A 187 11.36 0.62 15.76
N VAL A 188 11.23 1.04 14.52
CA VAL A 188 11.44 2.42 14.09
C VAL A 188 10.15 3.02 13.57
N ARG A 189 9.84 4.24 14.02
CA ARG A 189 8.69 5.01 13.52
C ARG A 189 8.93 5.46 12.08
N HIS A 190 7.91 5.33 11.24
CA HIS A 190 7.95 5.82 9.87
C HIS A 190 6.90 6.91 9.66
N LEU A 191 7.26 7.90 8.86
CA LEU A 191 6.39 8.97 8.39
C LEU A 191 6.19 8.81 6.88
N TYR A 192 4.95 8.99 6.44
CA TYR A 192 4.56 8.87 5.03
C TYR A 192 3.84 10.12 4.57
N LEU A 193 4.22 10.59 3.37
CA LEU A 193 3.47 11.56 2.60
C LEU A 193 3.03 10.89 1.30
N GLN A 194 1.73 10.85 1.06
CA GLN A 194 1.12 10.24 -0.13
C GLN A 194 0.38 11.28 -0.94
N GLY A 195 0.51 11.24 -2.25
CA GLY A 195 -0.23 12.09 -3.15
C GLY A 195 -0.66 11.36 -4.40
N GLY A 196 -1.81 11.73 -4.94
CA GLY A 196 -2.28 11.23 -6.22
C GLY A 196 -3.14 12.26 -6.94
N TYR A 197 -3.09 12.22 -8.26
CA TYR A 197 -3.87 13.10 -9.13
C TYR A 197 -4.34 12.32 -10.35
N GLU A 198 -5.62 12.49 -10.67
CA GLU A 198 -6.25 11.89 -11.84
C GLU A 198 -6.83 12.99 -12.73
N GLN A 199 -6.61 12.86 -14.04
CA GLN A 199 -7.10 13.82 -15.02
C GLN A 199 -7.53 13.13 -16.31
N ASP A 200 -8.74 13.43 -16.77
CA ASP A 200 -9.18 13.04 -18.12
C ASP A 200 -8.43 13.86 -19.18
N LEU A 201 -7.87 13.18 -20.19
CA LEU A 201 -7.09 13.77 -21.26
C LEU A 201 -7.94 14.06 -22.51
N GLY A 202 -9.21 14.37 -22.35
CA GLY A 202 -10.13 14.78 -23.42
C GLY A 202 -10.93 13.63 -24.04
N SER A 203 -11.27 13.72 -25.33
CA SER A 203 -12.26 12.87 -26.01
C SER A 203 -11.78 11.44 -26.34
N ALA A 204 -10.52 11.10 -26.13
CA ALA A 204 -9.91 9.83 -26.55
C ALA A 204 -10.11 8.69 -25.56
N GLY A 205 -10.89 8.87 -24.48
CA GLY A 205 -11.06 7.85 -23.43
C GLY A 205 -9.77 7.59 -22.66
N LEU A 206 -8.87 8.57 -22.59
CA LEU A 206 -7.60 8.51 -21.89
C LEU A 206 -7.71 9.24 -20.56
N ARG A 207 -7.25 8.59 -19.49
CA ARG A 207 -7.13 9.17 -18.14
C ARG A 207 -5.71 9.02 -17.64
N LEU A 208 -5.06 10.14 -17.32
CA LEU A 208 -3.77 10.16 -16.66
C LEU A 208 -3.97 9.97 -15.16
N ARG A 209 -3.19 9.07 -14.56
CA ARG A 209 -3.11 8.86 -13.11
C ARG A 209 -1.65 9.01 -12.69
N THR A 210 -1.39 9.85 -11.71
CA THR A 210 -0.06 10.06 -11.14
C THR A 210 -0.10 9.88 -9.64
N HIS A 211 0.93 9.26 -9.08
CA HIS A 211 1.02 8.97 -7.66
C HIS A 211 2.43 9.21 -7.14
N MET A 212 2.52 9.60 -5.88
CA MET A 212 3.77 9.83 -5.17
C MET A 212 3.66 9.27 -3.76
N LEU A 213 4.72 8.63 -3.30
CA LEU A 213 4.90 8.20 -1.93
C LEU A 213 6.28 8.63 -1.45
N VAL A 214 6.33 9.42 -0.39
CA VAL A 214 7.55 9.70 0.36
C VAL A 214 7.45 8.96 1.68
N LYS A 215 8.49 8.22 2.04
CA LYS A 215 8.61 7.54 3.32
C LYS A 215 9.94 7.91 3.97
N THR A 216 9.91 8.12 5.28
CA THR A 216 11.10 8.47 6.04
C THR A 216 10.99 7.97 7.49
N ASP A 217 12.10 7.54 8.04
CA ASP A 217 12.31 7.27 9.46
C ASP A 217 13.08 8.42 10.15
N LEU A 218 13.18 9.58 9.46
CA LEU A 218 13.96 10.76 9.81
C LEU A 218 15.50 10.59 9.66
N ASN A 219 16.00 9.38 9.44
CA ASN A 219 17.41 9.12 9.11
C ASN A 219 17.60 8.91 7.62
N ALA A 220 16.68 8.16 7.00
CA ALA A 220 16.65 7.91 5.57
C ALA A 220 15.31 8.34 4.97
N THR A 221 15.33 8.70 3.68
CA THR A 221 14.12 9.08 2.94
C THR A 221 14.11 8.38 1.60
N ALA A 222 13.00 7.73 1.27
CA ALA A 222 12.74 7.13 -0.02
C ALA A 222 11.56 7.82 -0.71
N LEU A 223 11.65 7.91 -2.03
CA LEU A 223 10.65 8.51 -2.91
C LEU A 223 10.25 7.50 -3.97
N ASP A 224 8.95 7.26 -4.09
CA ASP A 224 8.34 6.49 -5.17
C ASP A 224 7.44 7.40 -5.99
N ILE A 225 7.61 7.40 -7.30
CA ILE A 225 6.78 8.15 -8.25
C ILE A 225 6.21 7.17 -9.26
N HIS A 226 4.91 7.29 -9.53
CA HIS A 226 4.24 6.49 -10.54
C HIS A 226 3.38 7.35 -11.45
N ALA A 227 3.36 7.02 -12.74
CA ALA A 227 2.43 7.60 -13.70
C ALA A 227 1.93 6.51 -14.65
N ASN A 228 0.62 6.43 -14.86
CA ASN A 228 0.01 5.58 -15.85
C ASN A 228 -1.09 6.28 -16.62
N VAL A 229 -1.39 5.75 -17.79
CA VAL A 229 -2.53 6.17 -18.61
C VAL A 229 -3.52 5.00 -18.68
N LEU A 230 -4.76 5.25 -18.27
CA LEU A 230 -5.88 4.34 -18.44
C LEU A 230 -6.58 4.65 -19.76
N TYR A 231 -6.76 3.65 -20.60
CA TYR A 231 -7.42 3.74 -21.89
C TYR A 231 -8.77 3.04 -21.87
N ASN A 232 -9.83 3.76 -22.25
CA ASN A 232 -11.22 3.30 -22.32
C ASN A 232 -11.72 2.62 -21.04
N ASP A 233 -11.25 3.07 -19.87
CA ASP A 233 -11.53 2.47 -18.56
C ASP A 233 -11.29 0.95 -18.54
N MET A 234 -10.29 0.46 -19.30
CA MET A 234 -10.05 -0.97 -19.44
C MET A 234 -8.58 -1.35 -19.40
N LEU A 235 -7.71 -0.70 -20.14
CA LEU A 235 -6.29 -1.03 -20.19
C LEU A 235 -5.49 0.12 -19.59
N PHE A 236 -4.52 -0.20 -18.75
CA PHE A 236 -3.58 0.82 -18.28
C PHE A 236 -2.13 0.40 -18.51
N GLY A 237 -1.31 1.38 -18.78
CA GLY A 237 0.13 1.22 -18.89
C GLY A 237 0.84 2.43 -18.33
N GLY A 238 1.98 2.22 -17.70
CA GLY A 238 2.70 3.28 -17.04
C GLY A 238 4.09 2.90 -16.60
N ILE A 239 4.67 3.75 -15.77
CA ILE A 239 6.02 3.59 -15.26
C ILE A 239 6.06 4.04 -13.79
N SER A 240 6.73 3.25 -12.98
CA SER A 240 7.16 3.62 -11.62
C SER A 240 8.66 3.92 -11.63
N PHE A 241 9.05 4.90 -10.85
CA PHE A 241 10.44 5.28 -10.68
C PHE A 241 10.77 5.46 -9.20
N ARG A 242 11.81 4.77 -8.78
CA ARG A 242 12.37 4.83 -7.42
C ARG A 242 13.84 5.22 -7.55
N PRO A 243 14.20 6.48 -7.25
CA PRO A 243 15.57 6.96 -7.38
C PRO A 243 16.59 6.07 -6.65
N GLY A 244 17.61 5.64 -7.36
CA GLY A 244 18.69 4.80 -6.80
C GLY A 244 18.37 3.32 -6.62
N ASP A 245 17.12 2.89 -6.88
CA ASP A 245 16.71 1.50 -6.73
C ASP A 245 16.21 0.88 -8.04
N ALA A 246 15.13 1.38 -8.64
CA ALA A 246 14.53 0.75 -9.80
C ALA A 246 13.74 1.70 -10.70
N ILE A 247 13.60 1.29 -11.95
CA ILE A 247 12.61 1.80 -12.90
C ILE A 247 11.73 0.62 -13.31
N ALA A 248 10.41 0.80 -13.26
CA ALA A 248 9.48 -0.30 -13.46
C ALA A 248 8.36 0.05 -14.45
N PRO A 249 8.35 -0.53 -15.66
CA PRO A 249 7.15 -0.57 -16.48
C PRO A 249 6.03 -1.32 -15.75
N VAL A 250 4.81 -0.77 -15.87
CA VAL A 250 3.58 -1.33 -15.30
C VAL A 250 2.55 -1.46 -16.39
N ILE A 251 1.91 -2.61 -16.46
CA ILE A 251 0.77 -2.85 -17.35
C ILE A 251 -0.37 -3.49 -16.55
N GLY A 252 -1.59 -3.26 -16.98
CA GLY A 252 -2.71 -3.91 -16.31
C GLY A 252 -4.02 -3.69 -17.03
N PHE A 253 -5.03 -4.29 -16.42
CA PHE A 253 -6.36 -4.38 -16.95
C PHE A 253 -7.36 -4.03 -15.84
N GLU A 254 -8.37 -3.23 -16.20
CA GLU A 254 -9.49 -2.85 -15.34
C GLU A 254 -10.80 -3.20 -16.07
N TYR A 255 -11.66 -3.97 -15.44
CA TYR A 255 -12.94 -4.37 -16.02
C TYR A 255 -14.08 -4.03 -15.09
N GLY A 256 -14.90 -3.05 -15.53
CA GLY A 256 -16.14 -2.70 -14.86
C GLY A 256 -17.28 -3.57 -15.34
N MET A 257 -17.78 -4.45 -14.49
CA MET A 257 -19.01 -5.20 -14.71
C MET A 257 -20.22 -4.30 -14.47
N ASN A 258 -21.32 -4.51 -15.22
CA ASN A 258 -22.59 -3.78 -15.08
C ASN A 258 -22.59 -2.29 -15.49
N LYS A 259 -21.63 -1.86 -16.30
CA LYS A 259 -21.66 -0.49 -16.88
C LYS A 259 -22.83 -0.26 -17.85
N SER A 260 -23.42 -1.32 -18.42
CA SER A 260 -24.43 -1.24 -19.51
C SER A 260 -25.87 -1.08 -19.04
N ASP A 261 -26.19 -1.47 -17.82
CA ASP A 261 -27.55 -1.41 -17.29
C ASP A 261 -27.71 -0.25 -16.31
N LYS A 262 -28.33 0.85 -16.76
CA LYS A 262 -28.65 2.02 -15.92
C LYS A 262 -29.59 1.69 -14.75
N THR A 263 -30.17 0.49 -14.74
CA THR A 263 -31.07 -0.02 -13.70
C THR A 263 -30.34 -0.89 -12.67
N SER A 264 -29.16 -1.42 -13.01
CA SER A 264 -28.35 -2.21 -12.08
C SER A 264 -27.67 -1.30 -11.07
N ARG A 265 -27.98 -1.50 -9.79
CA ARG A 265 -27.43 -0.73 -8.66
C ARG A 265 -26.07 -1.24 -8.16
N SER A 266 -25.61 -2.35 -8.70
CA SER A 266 -24.38 -3.02 -8.27
C SER A 266 -23.25 -2.70 -9.26
N GLU A 267 -22.31 -1.88 -8.85
CA GLU A 267 -21.08 -1.63 -9.59
C GLU A 267 -20.00 -2.59 -9.07
N GLN A 268 -19.33 -3.25 -9.99
CA GLN A 268 -18.24 -4.19 -9.70
C GLN A 268 -17.07 -3.85 -10.61
N ILE A 269 -15.88 -3.78 -10.06
CA ILE A 269 -14.67 -3.48 -10.82
C ILE A 269 -13.60 -4.50 -10.44
N PHE A 270 -13.09 -5.19 -11.43
CA PHE A 270 -11.94 -6.09 -11.29
C PHE A 270 -10.72 -5.42 -11.91
N ARG A 271 -9.57 -5.50 -11.21
CA ARG A 271 -8.28 -5.03 -11.70
C ARG A 271 -7.23 -6.11 -11.56
N LEU A 272 -6.35 -6.16 -12.55
CA LEU A 272 -5.14 -6.98 -12.56
C LEU A 272 -3.99 -6.12 -13.06
N GLY A 273 -2.88 -6.12 -12.36
CA GLY A 273 -1.69 -5.39 -12.76
C GLY A 273 -0.43 -6.23 -12.58
N TYR A 274 0.54 -5.97 -13.45
CA TYR A 274 1.86 -6.55 -13.41
C TYR A 274 2.90 -5.45 -13.59
N SER A 275 3.97 -5.53 -12.79
CA SER A 275 5.14 -4.70 -12.97
C SER A 275 6.43 -5.54 -12.97
N TYR A 276 7.43 -5.03 -13.68
CA TYR A 276 8.77 -5.56 -13.69
C TYR A 276 9.74 -4.46 -13.29
N ASP A 277 10.45 -4.65 -12.17
CA ASP A 277 11.42 -3.67 -11.69
C ASP A 277 12.80 -3.97 -12.31
N ALA A 278 13.25 -3.11 -13.21
CA ALA A 278 14.63 -3.10 -13.66
C ALA A 278 15.48 -2.41 -12.58
N THR A 279 16.31 -3.21 -11.90
CA THR A 279 17.17 -2.74 -10.81
C THR A 279 18.23 -1.76 -11.35
N LEU A 280 18.38 -0.61 -10.70
CA LEU A 280 19.37 0.44 -11.05
C LEU A 280 20.55 0.47 -10.07
N SER A 281 20.45 -0.20 -8.93
CA SER A 281 21.50 -0.30 -7.93
C SER A 281 22.58 -1.33 -8.33
N GLU A 282 23.63 -1.46 -7.54
CA GLU A 282 24.71 -2.45 -7.74
C GLU A 282 24.18 -3.90 -7.78
N LEU A 283 23.02 -4.17 -7.21
CA LEU A 283 22.34 -5.46 -7.26
C LEU A 283 21.92 -5.88 -8.69
N ALA A 284 21.85 -4.94 -9.64
CA ALA A 284 21.57 -5.24 -11.04
C ALA A 284 22.54 -6.25 -11.67
N ASN A 285 23.76 -6.38 -11.12
CA ASN A 285 24.76 -7.34 -11.60
C ASN A 285 24.51 -8.77 -11.11
N TYR A 286 23.63 -8.95 -10.12
CA TYR A 286 23.41 -10.22 -9.42
C TYR A 286 21.96 -10.70 -9.49
N SER A 287 21.02 -9.87 -9.92
CA SER A 287 19.61 -10.20 -10.00
C SER A 287 19.05 -9.98 -11.41
N SER A 288 18.01 -10.71 -11.74
CA SER A 288 17.24 -10.55 -12.99
C SER A 288 16.14 -9.51 -12.87
N GLY A 289 16.14 -8.66 -11.82
CA GLY A 289 15.08 -7.69 -11.53
C GLY A 289 14.04 -8.23 -10.56
N SER A 290 12.88 -7.56 -10.46
CA SER A 290 11.80 -8.01 -9.57
C SER A 290 10.48 -8.05 -10.29
N HIS A 291 9.64 -9.01 -9.92
CA HIS A 291 8.31 -9.22 -10.49
C HIS A 291 7.24 -8.93 -9.44
N GLU A 292 6.20 -8.20 -9.81
CA GLU A 292 5.08 -7.93 -8.94
C GLU A 292 3.76 -8.09 -9.69
N VAL A 293 2.83 -8.78 -9.06
CA VAL A 293 1.46 -8.95 -9.53
C VAL A 293 0.51 -8.44 -8.46
N PHE A 294 -0.50 -7.68 -8.85
CA PHE A 294 -1.63 -7.41 -7.97
C PHE A 294 -2.95 -7.78 -8.64
N VAL A 295 -3.91 -8.14 -7.82
CA VAL A 295 -5.30 -8.33 -8.20
C VAL A 295 -6.19 -7.59 -7.21
N SER A 296 -7.21 -6.92 -7.70
CA SER A 296 -8.21 -6.30 -6.82
C SER A 296 -9.62 -6.46 -7.36
N TYR A 297 -10.57 -6.45 -6.44
CA TYR A 297 -11.99 -6.52 -6.74
C TYR A 297 -12.74 -5.51 -5.87
N MET A 298 -13.49 -4.64 -6.54
CA MET A 298 -14.36 -3.68 -5.90
C MET A 298 -15.81 -4.05 -6.14
N PHE A 299 -16.64 -3.99 -5.09
CA PHE A 299 -18.05 -4.33 -5.19
C PHE A 299 -18.89 -3.53 -4.20
N ASP A 300 -20.18 -3.39 -4.48
CA ASP A 300 -21.15 -2.82 -3.55
C ASP A 300 -21.92 -3.95 -2.86
N PHE A 301 -22.17 -3.82 -1.56
CA PHE A 301 -23.17 -4.66 -0.92
C PHE A 301 -24.56 -4.20 -1.39
N GLU A 302 -25.29 -5.05 -2.09
CA GLU A 302 -26.69 -4.81 -2.33
C GLU A 302 -27.41 -4.58 -0.99
N LYS A 303 -27.91 -3.39 -0.78
CA LYS A 303 -28.87 -3.16 0.28
C LYS A 303 -30.13 -3.92 -0.13
N ILE A 304 -30.29 -5.14 0.39
CA ILE A 304 -31.59 -5.82 0.33
C ILE A 304 -32.57 -4.86 1.00
N PRO A 305 -33.50 -4.25 0.24
CA PRO A 305 -34.49 -3.38 0.86
C PRO A 305 -35.21 -4.24 1.89
N MET A 306 -35.11 -3.88 3.17
CA MET A 306 -36.01 -4.48 4.17
C MET A 306 -37.40 -4.16 3.68
N GLN A 307 -38.05 -5.16 3.09
CA GLN A 307 -39.50 -5.09 2.88
C GLN A 307 -40.11 -4.93 4.27
N SER A 308 -40.54 -3.70 4.58
CA SER A 308 -41.30 -3.47 5.77
C SER A 308 -42.58 -4.33 5.64
N ARG A 309 -42.56 -5.49 6.26
CA ARG A 309 -43.74 -6.32 6.44
C ARG A 309 -44.68 -5.67 7.48
N HIS A 310 -45.04 -4.43 7.26
CA HIS A 310 -46.22 -3.85 7.88
C HIS A 310 -47.42 -4.11 6.95
N ALA A 311 -47.80 -5.37 6.84
CA ALA A 311 -49.17 -5.68 6.51
C ALA A 311 -49.98 -5.14 7.68
N ASN A 312 -50.67 -4.02 7.44
CA ASN A 312 -51.62 -3.48 8.39
C ASN A 312 -52.77 -4.50 8.52
N PRO A 313 -52.94 -5.20 9.67
CA PRO A 313 -53.94 -6.24 9.80
C PRO A 313 -55.40 -5.71 9.80
N ARG A 314 -55.62 -4.41 9.56
CA ARG A 314 -56.92 -3.78 9.46
C ARG A 314 -57.56 -3.81 8.06
N PHE A 315 -56.89 -4.41 7.09
CA PHE A 315 -57.37 -4.56 5.70
C PHE A 315 -57.46 -6.02 5.25
N LEU A 316 -57.79 -6.94 6.16
CA LEU A 316 -58.29 -8.27 5.84
C LEU A 316 -59.76 -8.33 6.09
#